data_0cbd369b020b45382c1c7b2596fe7bed
#
_entry.id   0cbd369b020b45382c1c7b2596fe7bed
#
_cell.length_a   1.000
_cell.length_b   1.000
_cell.length_c   1.000
_cell.angle_alpha   90.00
_cell.angle_beta   90.00
_cell.angle_gamma   90.00
#
_symmetry.space_group_name_H-M   'P 1'
#
loop_
_entity.id
_entity.type
_entity.pdbx_description
1 polymer ?
#
loop_
_entity_poly.entity_id
_entity_poly.type
_entity_poly.pdbx_seq_one_letter_code
_entity_poly.pdbx_strand_id
1 'polypeptide(L)'
;MVSSRNSVYLKAITNKQIAAYVLLPLIEFEFSFYGSKKPWISQAEKNANQLEALFAICKAHGWVTGPIKKFRKTELSFKLSNKGFSEIYKLAGPMADKGKDSWARLLVERAGKLRYLESDTLSSKDVLAYIRRRKTPLSIRDVCIALKRLPNSIGRHLRILKEKGLVDKTEDGLFFYKRASANSSP
;
A
#
# COMPACT_ATOMS: atom_id res chain seq x y z
N MET A 1 22.15 -6.65 -32.67
CA MET A 1 22.30 -7.08 -31.25
C MET A 1 21.01 -6.69 -30.52
N VAL A 2 20.19 -7.65 -30.11
CA VAL A 2 19.04 -7.38 -29.24
C VAL A 2 19.60 -6.98 -27.88
N SER A 3 19.26 -5.79 -27.41
CA SER A 3 19.72 -5.26 -26.13
C SER A 3 19.48 -6.29 -25.02
N SER A 4 20.43 -6.47 -24.11
CA SER A 4 20.30 -7.39 -22.97
C SER A 4 19.02 -7.18 -22.15
N ARG A 5 18.48 -5.97 -22.11
CA ARG A 5 17.19 -5.65 -21.49
C ARG A 5 16.00 -6.37 -22.18
N ASN A 6 15.98 -6.45 -23.50
CA ASN A 6 14.92 -7.17 -24.22
C ASN A 6 14.92 -8.66 -23.90
N SER A 7 16.09 -9.27 -23.69
CA SER A 7 16.21 -10.68 -23.30
C SER A 7 15.58 -10.96 -21.93
N VAL A 8 15.75 -10.08 -20.95
CA VAL A 8 15.16 -10.24 -19.61
C VAL A 8 13.64 -10.10 -19.64
N TYR A 9 13.11 -9.13 -20.38
CA TYR A 9 11.66 -8.95 -20.53
C TYR A 9 11.00 -10.14 -21.25
N LEU A 10 11.61 -10.67 -22.29
CA LEU A 10 11.11 -11.88 -22.96
C LEU A 10 11.07 -13.10 -22.04
N LYS A 11 12.11 -13.31 -21.23
CA LYS A 11 12.12 -14.36 -20.22
C LYS A 11 11.07 -14.14 -19.13
N ALA A 12 10.82 -12.90 -18.72
CA ALA A 12 9.82 -12.57 -17.73
C ALA A 12 8.38 -12.82 -18.22
N ILE A 13 8.10 -12.72 -19.52
CA ILE A 13 6.77 -13.04 -20.09
C ILE A 13 6.46 -14.55 -19.89
N THR A 14 7.44 -15.41 -20.01
CA THR A 14 7.25 -16.87 -19.94
C THR A 14 7.51 -17.48 -18.58
N ASN A 15 8.22 -16.78 -17.69
CA ASN A 15 8.63 -17.29 -16.38
C ASN A 15 8.19 -16.39 -15.24
N LYS A 16 7.23 -16.84 -14.44
CA LYS A 16 6.68 -16.12 -13.29
C LYS A 16 7.71 -15.70 -12.26
N GLN A 17 8.71 -16.52 -11.99
CA GLN A 17 9.75 -16.24 -11.00
C GLN A 17 10.60 -15.06 -11.47
N ILE A 18 11.06 -15.08 -12.72
CA ILE A 18 11.81 -13.99 -13.32
C ILE A 18 10.96 -12.71 -13.37
N ALA A 19 9.68 -12.83 -13.76
CA ALA A 19 8.75 -11.73 -13.76
C ALA A 19 8.63 -11.08 -12.36
N ALA A 20 8.49 -11.88 -11.33
CA ALA A 20 8.36 -11.39 -9.96
C ALA A 20 9.62 -10.65 -9.48
N TYR A 21 10.81 -11.18 -9.78
CA TYR A 21 12.09 -10.51 -9.45
C TYR A 21 12.31 -9.21 -10.22
N VAL A 22 11.81 -9.10 -11.44
CA VAL A 22 11.86 -7.85 -12.22
C VAL A 22 10.88 -6.82 -11.67
N LEU A 23 9.69 -7.25 -11.29
CA LEU A 23 8.59 -6.36 -10.92
C LEU A 23 8.66 -5.88 -9.47
N LEU A 24 9.10 -6.72 -8.52
CA LEU A 24 9.04 -6.36 -7.10
C LEU A 24 9.83 -5.09 -6.76
N PRO A 25 11.08 -4.87 -7.24
CA PRO A 25 11.80 -3.63 -7.01
C PRO A 25 11.08 -2.41 -7.61
N LEU A 26 10.50 -2.55 -8.80
CA LEU A 26 9.75 -1.47 -9.44
C LEU A 26 8.49 -1.13 -8.64
N ILE A 27 7.77 -2.13 -8.16
CA ILE A 27 6.61 -1.95 -7.29
C ILE A 27 7.05 -1.27 -6.00
N GLU A 28 8.19 -1.66 -5.42
CA GLU A 28 8.73 -1.06 -4.21
C GLU A 28 9.05 0.42 -4.38
N PHE A 29 9.60 0.82 -5.52
CA PHE A 29 9.86 2.24 -5.84
C PHE A 29 8.58 3.04 -6.03
N GLU A 30 7.62 2.50 -6.78
CA GLU A 30 6.38 3.18 -7.20
C GLU A 30 5.24 3.04 -6.17
N PHE A 31 5.42 2.20 -5.16
CA PHE A 31 4.34 1.84 -4.25
C PHE A 31 4.04 2.97 -3.26
N SER A 32 3.02 3.73 -3.59
CA SER A 32 2.42 4.68 -2.65
C SER A 32 1.46 3.96 -1.72
N PHE A 33 1.79 3.93 -0.44
CA PHE A 33 0.98 3.30 0.60
C PHE A 33 -0.28 4.08 0.99
N TYR A 34 -0.48 5.26 0.43
CA TYR A 34 -1.56 6.14 0.82
C TYR A 34 -2.81 5.93 -0.04
N GLY A 35 -3.82 5.31 0.55
CA GLY A 35 -5.19 5.37 0.06
C GLY A 35 -5.58 4.38 -1.03
N SER A 36 -4.68 3.61 -1.61
CA SER A 36 -5.03 2.64 -2.64
C SER A 36 -5.19 1.24 -2.08
N LYS A 37 -6.33 0.62 -2.35
CA LYS A 37 -6.60 -0.79 -2.05
C LYS A 37 -5.84 -1.75 -2.96
N LYS A 38 -5.19 -1.26 -4.01
CA LYS A 38 -4.49 -2.07 -5.02
C LYS A 38 -3.19 -1.39 -5.41
N PRO A 39 -2.07 -2.12 -5.42
CA PRO A 39 -0.82 -1.59 -5.93
C PRO A 39 -0.93 -1.28 -7.42
N TRP A 40 -0.27 -0.21 -7.84
CA TRP A 40 -0.17 0.18 -9.24
C TRP A 40 1.29 0.41 -9.62
N ILE A 41 1.55 0.33 -10.91
CA ILE A 41 2.81 0.72 -11.52
C ILE A 41 2.51 1.93 -12.39
N SER A 42 3.26 3.01 -12.21
CA SER A 42 3.14 4.23 -13.02
C SER A 42 4.48 4.61 -13.64
N GLN A 43 4.40 5.33 -14.76
CA GLN A 43 5.55 5.88 -15.46
C GLN A 43 5.16 7.20 -16.13
N ALA A 44 6.13 8.08 -16.32
CA ALA A 44 5.92 9.26 -17.17
C ALA A 44 5.57 8.85 -18.61
N GLU A 45 4.73 9.62 -19.27
CA GLU A 45 4.31 9.34 -20.68
C GLU A 45 5.49 9.13 -21.64
N LYS A 46 6.61 9.84 -21.43
CA LYS A 46 7.84 9.64 -22.23
C LYS A 46 8.44 8.23 -22.10
N ASN A 47 8.06 7.48 -21.08
CA ASN A 47 8.48 6.11 -20.81
C ASN A 47 7.35 5.10 -21.09
N ALA A 48 6.35 5.44 -21.92
CA ALA A 48 5.19 4.60 -22.21
C ALA A 48 5.59 3.19 -22.64
N ASN A 49 6.60 3.06 -23.52
CA ASN A 49 7.08 1.76 -24.00
C ASN A 49 7.57 0.84 -22.87
N GLN A 50 8.19 1.41 -21.83
CA GLN A 50 8.60 0.63 -20.64
C GLN A 50 7.37 0.17 -19.84
N LEU A 51 6.40 1.04 -19.67
CA LEU A 51 5.16 0.70 -18.96
C LEU A 51 4.38 -0.37 -19.72
N GLU A 52 4.32 -0.30 -21.05
CA GLU A 52 3.69 -1.32 -21.91
C GLU A 52 4.37 -2.67 -21.79
N ALA A 53 5.70 -2.72 -21.78
CA ALA A 53 6.47 -3.95 -21.57
C ALA A 53 6.18 -4.57 -20.19
N LEU A 54 6.16 -3.76 -19.12
CA LEU A 54 5.80 -4.21 -17.77
C LEU A 54 4.35 -4.68 -17.69
N PHE A 55 3.45 -3.98 -18.36
CA PHE A 55 2.05 -4.38 -18.46
C PHE A 55 1.88 -5.71 -19.20
N ALA A 56 2.60 -5.92 -20.29
CA ALA A 56 2.58 -7.18 -21.05
C ALA A 56 3.03 -8.36 -20.18
N ILE A 57 4.10 -8.21 -19.38
CA ILE A 57 4.55 -9.21 -18.43
C ILE A 57 3.45 -9.51 -17.42
N CYS A 58 2.89 -8.48 -16.77
CA CYS A 58 1.85 -8.66 -15.77
C CYS A 58 0.58 -9.27 -16.36
N LYS A 59 0.22 -8.91 -17.60
CA LYS A 59 -0.94 -9.45 -18.33
C LYS A 59 -0.76 -10.93 -18.66
N ALA A 60 0.43 -11.34 -19.12
CA ALA A 60 0.75 -12.73 -19.43
C ALA A 60 0.56 -13.66 -18.24
N HIS A 61 0.79 -13.16 -17.02
CA HIS A 61 0.63 -13.92 -15.78
C HIS A 61 -0.73 -13.70 -15.08
N GLY A 62 -1.65 -12.92 -15.66
CA GLY A 62 -2.95 -12.64 -15.05
C GLY A 62 -2.89 -11.74 -13.82
N TRP A 63 -1.87 -10.90 -13.68
CA TRP A 63 -1.63 -10.06 -12.50
C TRP A 63 -2.27 -8.67 -12.55
N VAL A 64 -2.87 -8.29 -13.67
CA VAL A 64 -3.48 -6.96 -13.86
C VAL A 64 -4.99 -6.96 -13.68
N THR A 65 -5.57 -5.78 -13.39
CA THR A 65 -7.04 -5.57 -13.23
C THR A 65 -7.59 -4.53 -14.20
N GLY A 66 -7.12 -4.49 -15.40
CA GLY A 66 -7.62 -3.54 -16.41
C GLY A 66 -6.49 -2.96 -17.24
N PRO A 67 -6.78 -2.09 -18.19
CA PRO A 67 -5.80 -1.54 -19.10
C PRO A 67 -4.93 -0.47 -18.44
N ILE A 68 -3.86 -0.07 -19.16
CA ILE A 68 -3.12 1.15 -18.88
C ILE A 68 -4.07 2.34 -18.99
N LYS A 69 -3.97 3.27 -18.04
CA LYS A 69 -4.79 4.49 -18.01
C LYS A 69 -3.94 5.70 -17.69
N LYS A 70 -4.40 6.86 -18.13
CA LYS A 70 -3.85 8.14 -17.70
C LYS A 70 -4.10 8.30 -16.20
N PHE A 71 -3.05 8.57 -15.44
CA PHE A 71 -3.10 8.70 -13.97
C PHE A 71 -3.03 10.17 -13.55
N ARG A 72 -2.10 10.92 -14.15
CA ARG A 72 -1.94 12.38 -14.01
C ARG A 72 -1.71 12.98 -15.40
N LYS A 73 -1.59 14.32 -15.46
CA LYS A 73 -1.39 15.00 -16.76
C LYS A 73 -0.30 14.36 -17.64
N THR A 74 0.78 13.90 -17.03
CA THR A 74 1.99 13.39 -17.71
C THR A 74 2.38 11.97 -17.30
N GLU A 75 1.48 11.23 -16.63
CA GLU A 75 1.75 9.89 -16.15
C GLU A 75 0.72 8.89 -16.65
N LEU A 76 1.20 7.71 -16.99
CA LEU A 76 0.40 6.52 -17.29
C LEU A 76 0.54 5.50 -16.16
N SER A 77 -0.49 4.71 -15.91
CA SER A 77 -0.44 3.66 -14.88
C SER A 77 -1.34 2.48 -15.21
N PHE A 78 -1.03 1.33 -14.61
CA PHE A 78 -1.95 0.20 -14.52
C PHE A 78 -1.98 -0.37 -13.10
N LYS A 79 -3.05 -1.09 -12.78
CA LYS A 79 -3.26 -1.67 -11.45
C LYS A 79 -3.00 -3.16 -11.45
N LEU A 80 -2.29 -3.63 -10.45
CA LEU A 80 -2.17 -5.04 -10.16
C LEU A 80 -3.43 -5.56 -9.48
N SER A 81 -3.76 -6.82 -9.72
CA SER A 81 -4.76 -7.52 -8.91
C SER A 81 -4.18 -7.83 -7.52
N ASN A 82 -5.03 -7.97 -6.51
CA ASN A 82 -4.56 -8.39 -5.18
C ASN A 82 -3.90 -9.78 -5.24
N LYS A 83 -4.45 -10.67 -6.06
CA LYS A 83 -3.88 -12.00 -6.32
C LYS A 83 -2.50 -11.87 -6.99
N GLY A 84 -2.40 -11.03 -8.04
CA GLY A 84 -1.14 -10.81 -8.76
C GLY A 84 -0.05 -10.23 -7.85
N PHE A 85 -0.38 -9.20 -7.07
CA PHE A 85 0.57 -8.67 -6.10
C PHE A 85 1.00 -9.72 -5.06
N SER A 86 0.05 -10.51 -4.56
CA SER A 86 0.35 -11.59 -3.61
C SER A 86 1.27 -12.65 -4.20
N GLU A 87 1.07 -13.04 -5.46
CA GLU A 87 1.97 -13.96 -6.15
C GLU A 87 3.37 -13.38 -6.34
N ILE A 88 3.47 -12.13 -6.84
CA ILE A 88 4.76 -11.45 -7.02
C ILE A 88 5.52 -11.39 -5.70
N TYR A 89 4.86 -10.97 -4.62
CA TYR A 89 5.48 -10.87 -3.31
C TYR A 89 5.95 -12.24 -2.77
N LYS A 90 5.15 -13.29 -2.94
CA LYS A 90 5.52 -14.65 -2.51
C LYS A 90 6.70 -15.22 -3.30
N LEU A 91 6.82 -14.87 -4.56
CA LEU A 91 7.89 -15.35 -5.44
C LEU A 91 9.20 -14.60 -5.26
N ALA A 92 9.17 -13.31 -5.01
CA ALA A 92 10.35 -12.44 -5.01
C ALA A 92 10.63 -11.67 -3.72
N GLY A 93 9.66 -11.63 -2.76
CA GLY A 93 9.84 -10.90 -1.50
C GLY A 93 10.86 -11.52 -0.55
N PRO A 94 11.19 -10.83 0.53
CA PRO A 94 10.64 -9.57 1.02
C PRO A 94 11.14 -8.32 0.28
N MET A 95 10.51 -7.17 0.55
CA MET A 95 10.98 -5.85 0.07
C MET A 95 12.17 -5.37 0.91
N ALA A 96 13.05 -4.56 0.30
CA ALA A 96 14.22 -4.01 0.98
C ALA A 96 13.82 -2.97 2.06
N ASP A 97 12.86 -2.10 1.78
CA ASP A 97 12.29 -1.18 2.78
C ASP A 97 11.39 -1.94 3.77
N LYS A 98 11.85 -2.07 5.02
CA LYS A 98 11.13 -2.79 6.10
C LYS A 98 9.71 -2.27 6.32
N GLY A 99 9.50 -1.01 6.11
CA GLY A 99 8.19 -0.42 6.28
C GLY A 99 7.25 -0.75 5.13
N LYS A 100 7.74 -0.73 3.89
CA LYS A 100 6.99 -1.18 2.73
C LYS A 100 6.72 -2.67 2.80
N ASP A 101 7.70 -3.46 3.26
CA ASP A 101 7.55 -4.89 3.46
C ASP A 101 6.44 -5.23 4.47
N SER A 102 6.43 -4.57 5.62
CA SER A 102 5.37 -4.77 6.62
C SER A 102 3.98 -4.49 6.05
N TRP A 103 3.87 -3.49 5.18
CA TRP A 103 2.63 -3.17 4.50
C TRP A 103 2.27 -4.19 3.42
N ALA A 104 3.25 -4.62 2.62
CA ALA A 104 3.08 -5.65 1.62
C ALA A 104 2.58 -6.96 2.25
N ARG A 105 3.16 -7.39 3.37
CA ARG A 105 2.70 -8.54 4.15
C ARG A 105 1.24 -8.39 4.56
N LEU A 106 0.85 -7.24 5.08
CA LEU A 106 -0.53 -6.98 5.47
C LEU A 106 -1.49 -7.12 4.27
N LEU A 107 -1.12 -6.62 3.09
CA LEU A 107 -1.92 -6.76 1.87
C LEU A 107 -2.01 -8.22 1.42
N VAL A 108 -0.91 -8.97 1.49
CA VAL A 108 -0.85 -10.39 1.11
C VAL A 108 -1.68 -11.25 2.05
N GLU A 109 -1.56 -11.07 3.36
CA GLU A 109 -2.37 -11.78 4.36
C GLU A 109 -3.86 -11.56 4.15
N ARG A 110 -4.23 -10.41 3.59
CA ARG A 110 -5.62 -10.01 3.39
C ARG A 110 -6.10 -10.13 1.95
N ALA A 111 -5.24 -10.56 1.02
CA ALA A 111 -5.62 -10.80 -0.37
C ALA A 111 -6.74 -11.83 -0.46
N GLY A 112 -7.94 -11.41 -0.83
CA GLY A 112 -9.16 -12.24 -0.84
C GLY A 112 -10.11 -12.04 0.34
N LYS A 113 -9.66 -11.45 1.45
CA LYS A 113 -10.53 -11.17 2.61
C LYS A 113 -10.95 -9.69 2.71
N LEU A 114 -10.55 -8.84 1.77
CA LEU A 114 -10.81 -7.39 1.81
C LEU A 114 -12.30 -7.01 1.82
N ARG A 115 -13.17 -7.87 1.31
CA ARG A 115 -14.64 -7.65 1.34
C ARG A 115 -15.26 -7.96 2.70
N TYR A 116 -14.66 -8.84 3.49
CA TYR A 116 -15.19 -9.29 4.78
C TYR A 116 -14.73 -8.43 5.96
N LEU A 117 -13.80 -7.48 5.73
CA LEU A 117 -13.27 -6.62 6.80
C LEU A 117 -14.15 -5.40 7.10
N GLU A 118 -15.17 -5.14 6.29
CA GLU A 118 -16.17 -4.12 6.62
C GLU A 118 -17.09 -4.55 7.76
N SER A 119 -17.23 -5.85 8.00
CA SER A 119 -18.01 -6.42 9.12
C SER A 119 -17.18 -6.64 10.40
N ASP A 120 -15.88 -6.59 10.32
CA ASP A 120 -15.03 -6.72 11.50
C ASP A 120 -15.07 -5.39 12.28
N THR A 121 -15.67 -5.43 13.43
CA THR A 121 -16.07 -4.34 14.32
C THR A 121 -14.90 -3.57 14.96
N LEU A 122 -13.92 -3.12 14.17
CA LEU A 122 -12.97 -2.16 14.69
C LEU A 122 -13.72 -0.87 15.05
N SER A 123 -13.77 -0.55 16.31
CA SER A 123 -14.38 0.68 16.81
C SER A 123 -13.34 1.79 16.95
N SER A 124 -13.82 3.05 17.02
CA SER A 124 -12.94 4.17 17.39
C SER A 124 -12.33 3.98 18.80
N LYS A 125 -12.98 3.24 19.68
CA LYS A 125 -12.46 2.89 21.02
C LYS A 125 -11.20 2.04 20.93
N ASP A 126 -11.15 1.07 20.01
CA ASP A 126 -9.98 0.20 19.81
C ASP A 126 -8.78 0.97 19.29
N VAL A 127 -9.02 1.87 18.31
CA VAL A 127 -7.98 2.77 17.78
C VAL A 127 -7.47 3.70 18.87
N LEU A 128 -8.36 4.28 19.67
CA LEU A 128 -8.00 5.14 20.80
C LEU A 128 -7.20 4.38 21.84
N ALA A 129 -7.62 3.18 22.23
CA ALA A 129 -6.93 2.35 23.20
C ALA A 129 -5.51 2.01 22.74
N TYR A 130 -5.33 1.73 21.44
CA TYR A 130 -4.01 1.50 20.88
C TYR A 130 -3.12 2.75 20.96
N ILE A 131 -3.60 3.92 20.52
CA ILE A 131 -2.83 5.17 20.53
C ILE A 131 -2.50 5.59 21.98
N ARG A 132 -3.45 5.45 22.90
CA ARG A 132 -3.28 5.82 24.32
C ARG A 132 -2.15 5.04 25.01
N ARG A 133 -1.92 3.79 24.60
CA ARG A 133 -0.84 2.94 25.15
C ARG A 133 0.55 3.33 24.62
N ARG A 134 0.64 4.17 23.61
CA ARG A 134 1.90 4.58 23.01
C ARG A 134 2.40 5.88 23.63
N LYS A 135 3.69 5.91 23.94
CA LYS A 135 4.36 7.11 24.48
C LYS A 135 4.78 8.08 23.38
N THR A 136 4.95 7.59 22.15
CA THR A 136 5.40 8.36 20.99
C THR A 136 4.26 8.57 19.99
N PRO A 137 4.25 9.69 19.26
CA PRO A 137 3.32 9.89 18.14
C PRO A 137 3.46 8.81 17.08
N LEU A 138 2.36 8.46 16.42
CA LEU A 138 2.26 7.34 15.47
C LEU A 138 1.84 7.84 14.10
N SER A 139 2.44 7.30 13.05
CA SER A 139 1.92 7.48 11.70
C SER A 139 0.62 6.67 11.51
N ILE A 140 -0.22 7.08 10.57
CA ILE A 140 -1.40 6.28 10.19
C ILE A 140 -1.02 4.85 9.79
N ARG A 141 0.16 4.70 9.19
CA ARG A 141 0.73 3.42 8.78
C ARG A 141 1.03 2.52 9.97
N ASP A 142 1.64 3.04 11.04
CA ASP A 142 1.94 2.27 12.24
C ASP A 142 0.67 1.72 12.88
N VAL A 143 -0.38 2.56 12.94
CA VAL A 143 -1.70 2.14 13.42
C VAL A 143 -2.33 1.08 12.52
N CYS A 144 -2.22 1.24 11.20
CA CYS A 144 -2.72 0.27 10.23
C CYS A 144 -2.05 -1.10 10.38
N ILE A 145 -0.72 -1.11 10.48
CA ILE A 145 0.07 -2.35 10.62
C ILE A 145 -0.28 -3.05 11.94
N ALA A 146 -0.27 -2.30 13.05
CA ALA A 146 -0.52 -2.87 14.37
C ALA A 146 -1.93 -3.43 14.53
N LEU A 147 -2.94 -2.71 14.02
CA LEU A 147 -4.33 -3.14 14.10
C LEU A 147 -4.76 -4.01 12.91
N LYS A 148 -3.84 -4.30 11.99
CA LYS A 148 -4.08 -5.07 10.76
C LYS A 148 -5.29 -4.55 9.99
N ARG A 149 -5.38 -3.23 9.78
CA ARG A 149 -6.49 -2.55 9.10
C ARG A 149 -6.00 -1.65 7.97
N LEU A 150 -6.88 -1.40 7.01
CA LEU A 150 -6.56 -0.53 5.87
C LEU A 150 -6.60 0.96 6.25
N PRO A 151 -5.83 1.82 5.55
CA PRO A 151 -5.75 3.25 5.86
C PRO A 151 -7.09 3.96 5.88
N ASN A 152 -8.00 3.63 4.97
CA ASN A 152 -9.32 4.27 4.91
C ASN A 152 -10.15 4.00 6.17
N SER A 153 -10.07 2.77 6.73
CA SER A 153 -10.74 2.44 7.98
C SER A 153 -10.12 3.20 9.15
N ILE A 154 -8.79 3.11 9.29
CA ILE A 154 -8.07 3.79 10.38
C ILE A 154 -8.23 5.31 10.25
N GLY A 155 -8.08 5.87 9.05
CA GLY A 155 -8.23 7.32 8.81
C GLY A 155 -9.60 7.85 9.22
N ARG A 156 -10.68 7.08 8.97
CA ARG A 156 -12.03 7.44 9.43
C ARG A 156 -12.12 7.50 10.96
N HIS A 157 -11.56 6.49 11.65
CA HIS A 157 -11.57 6.48 13.12
C HIS A 157 -10.71 7.60 13.71
N LEU A 158 -9.52 7.84 13.14
CA LEU A 158 -8.65 8.94 13.58
C LEU A 158 -9.31 10.31 13.41
N ARG A 159 -10.05 10.53 12.31
CA ARG A 159 -10.82 11.77 12.12
C ARG A 159 -11.89 11.92 13.19
N ILE A 160 -12.70 10.89 13.44
CA ILE A 160 -13.72 10.92 14.49
C ILE A 160 -13.10 11.21 15.88
N LEU A 161 -11.96 10.60 16.19
CA LEU A 161 -11.26 10.81 17.45
C LEU A 161 -10.69 12.22 17.57
N LYS A 162 -10.20 12.79 16.47
CA LYS A 162 -9.72 14.17 16.41
C LYS A 162 -10.88 15.18 16.59
N GLU A 163 -12.00 14.95 15.92
CA GLU A 163 -13.22 15.77 16.09
C GLU A 163 -13.73 15.75 17.53
N LYS A 164 -13.54 14.63 18.25
CA LYS A 164 -13.85 14.51 19.69
C LYS A 164 -12.77 15.05 20.62
N GLY A 165 -11.68 15.61 20.10
CA GLY A 165 -10.57 16.12 20.89
C GLY A 165 -9.76 15.09 21.66
N LEU A 166 -9.91 13.80 21.36
CA LEU A 166 -9.23 12.68 22.04
C LEU A 166 -7.87 12.35 21.44
N VAL A 167 -7.65 12.71 20.19
CA VAL A 167 -6.40 12.51 19.45
C VAL A 167 -6.09 13.80 18.74
N ASP A 168 -4.82 14.18 18.68
CA ASP A 168 -4.36 15.29 17.87
C ASP A 168 -3.22 14.87 16.94
N LYS A 169 -2.75 15.79 16.10
CA LYS A 169 -1.77 15.54 15.06
C LYS A 169 -0.61 16.53 15.21
N THR A 170 0.63 16.03 15.16
CA THR A 170 1.83 16.87 15.11
C THR A 170 1.94 17.58 13.76
N GLU A 171 2.83 18.57 13.65
CA GLU A 171 3.17 19.24 12.38
C GLU A 171 3.62 18.26 11.31
N ASP A 172 4.41 17.25 11.70
CA ASP A 172 4.87 16.16 10.82
C ASP A 172 3.76 15.15 10.46
N GLY A 173 2.55 15.38 10.96
CA GLY A 173 1.42 14.55 10.60
C GLY A 173 1.24 13.27 11.42
N LEU A 174 1.95 13.09 12.52
CA LEU A 174 1.83 11.95 13.42
C LEU A 174 0.70 12.14 14.42
N PHE A 175 0.00 11.08 14.78
CA PHE A 175 -1.13 11.08 15.71
C PHE A 175 -0.69 10.73 17.13
N PHE A 176 -1.21 11.45 18.11
CA PHE A 176 -0.96 11.19 19.53
C PHE A 176 -2.23 11.35 20.37
N TYR A 177 -2.26 10.68 21.52
CA TYR A 177 -3.35 10.83 22.48
C TYR A 177 -3.25 12.19 23.16
N LYS A 178 -4.33 12.97 23.08
CA LYS A 178 -4.45 14.24 23.79
C LYS A 178 -4.98 13.94 25.18
N ARG A 179 -4.13 14.08 26.20
CA ARG A 179 -4.60 14.03 27.59
C ARG A 179 -5.58 15.18 27.79
N ALA A 180 -6.75 14.90 28.31
CA ALA A 180 -7.61 15.97 28.80
C ALA A 180 -6.77 16.81 29.76
N SER A 181 -6.62 18.10 29.49
CA SER A 181 -6.04 19.04 30.44
C SER A 181 -6.91 18.96 31.69
N ALA A 182 -6.36 18.42 32.75
CA ALA A 182 -6.97 18.47 34.07
C ALA A 182 -6.87 19.91 34.57
N ASN A 183 -7.61 20.82 33.96
CA ASN A 183 -7.79 22.17 34.49
C ASN A 183 -8.94 22.85 33.74
N SER A 184 -10.11 22.69 34.28
CA SER A 184 -11.12 23.72 34.35
C SER A 184 -12.07 23.31 35.45
N SER A 185 -11.60 23.47 36.69
CA SER A 185 -12.53 23.71 37.78
C SER A 185 -12.81 25.22 37.80
N PRO A 186 -14.05 25.60 37.89
CA PRO A 186 -14.45 27.00 38.00
C PRO A 186 -13.99 27.60 39.33
#